data_3e02504b54d1be898b2d006bbfa45740
#
_entry.id   3e02504b54d1be898b2d006bbfa45740
#
_cell.length_a   1.000
_cell.length_b   1.000
_cell.length_c   1.000
_cell.angle_alpha   90.00
_cell.angle_beta   90.00
_cell.angle_gamma   90.00
#
_symmetry.space_group_name_H-M   'P 1'
#
loop_
_entity.id
_entity.type
_entity.pdbx_description
1 polymer ?
#
loop_
_entity_poly.entity_id
_entity_poly.type
_entity_poly.pdbx_seq_one_letter_code
_entity_poly.pdbx_strand_id
1 'polypeptide(L)'
;MRRALLLVFGALLASVVDAQTSEVDLFRQLTPQHDTDSIEMKTLYLDVDALAFFKDNEFDGNIAKGYTLPGVRLTPHLTYRPRPELSLELGLSALMYHGTNRYPNYAFHDIVTWKGGAYQGGAHLLPYFRAAAQMGAATFVLGDLYGAAHHGLILPLYKPENLLTTDPEKGFQTLIRTRRWKMDAWIDWQSFIYEMDKHQEAFTVGMTQSVELLRPKAHGWALELPVQLMVQHRGGEQDDTDLGVQTLCNGSIGLQLRKTWNHRVLNAAEVEVHALGAYQQAGKLWPFNTGAALWAGASVDLLHALRVRTGWWQAKDFVTLYGSPFFNTLSLKVDGGRFTRMHTAYWSVEYVRHFGRDYAFGAKANGFVTDAGRLLLKNGESEPAALRHAFSFGVFLRAQPRFLLKRFK
;
A
#
# COMPACT_ATOMS: atom_id res chain seq x y z
N MET A 1 11.52 -3.33 32.47
CA MET A 1 11.19 -3.18 31.04
C MET A 1 10.95 -1.72 30.59
N ARG A 2 10.20 -0.86 31.30
CA ARG A 2 9.95 0.55 30.87
C ARG A 2 11.21 1.43 30.70
N ARG A 3 12.26 1.23 31.51
CA ARG A 3 13.51 2.03 31.40
C ARG A 3 14.43 1.59 30.27
N ALA A 4 14.39 0.32 29.84
CA ALA A 4 15.18 -0.19 28.73
C ALA A 4 14.63 0.29 27.37
N LEU A 5 13.30 0.39 27.24
CA LEU A 5 12.66 0.88 26.00
C LEU A 5 12.98 2.37 25.76
N LEU A 6 13.02 3.19 26.81
CA LEU A 6 13.37 4.62 26.72
C LEU A 6 14.86 4.84 26.39
N LEU A 7 15.76 3.97 26.83
CA LEU A 7 17.19 4.06 26.51
C LEU A 7 17.49 3.64 25.06
N VAL A 8 16.80 2.66 24.52
CA VAL A 8 16.92 2.28 23.10
C VAL A 8 16.40 3.37 22.18
N PHE A 9 15.30 4.03 22.53
CA PHE A 9 14.77 5.19 21.81
C PHE A 9 15.71 6.41 21.90
N GLY A 10 16.31 6.66 23.07
CA GLY A 10 17.23 7.78 23.26
C GLY A 10 18.58 7.63 22.54
N ALA A 11 19.10 6.42 22.42
CA ALA A 11 20.37 6.15 21.72
C ALA A 11 20.23 6.24 20.18
N LEU A 12 19.07 5.99 19.63
CA LEU A 12 18.78 6.08 18.19
C LEU A 12 18.68 7.54 17.69
N LEU A 13 18.42 8.49 18.56
CA LEU A 13 18.27 9.92 18.23
C LEU A 13 19.60 10.70 18.13
N ALA A 14 20.73 10.11 18.53
CA ALA A 14 21.98 10.85 18.77
C ALA A 14 22.92 11.00 17.57
N SER A 15 22.60 10.48 16.38
CA SER A 15 23.47 10.61 15.20
C SER A 15 22.80 11.36 14.07
N VAL A 16 23.19 12.62 13.92
CA VAL A 16 22.79 13.53 12.82
C VAL A 16 23.54 13.14 11.57
N VAL A 17 22.84 12.91 10.47
CA VAL A 17 23.42 12.67 9.15
C VAL A 17 22.74 13.55 8.10
N ASP A 18 23.52 13.87 7.09
CA ASP A 18 23.29 14.75 5.96
C ASP A 18 21.84 14.80 5.42
N ALA A 19 21.40 16.04 5.24
CA ALA A 19 20.07 16.39 4.80
C ALA A 19 19.86 16.07 3.31
N GLN A 20 19.34 14.88 3.02
CA GLN A 20 18.51 14.73 1.83
C GLN A 20 17.07 15.04 2.20
N THR A 21 16.44 15.94 1.45
CA THR A 21 15.03 16.34 1.56
C THR A 21 14.12 15.18 1.14
N SER A 22 14.11 14.10 1.88
CA SER A 22 13.23 12.96 1.63
C SER A 22 11.96 13.10 2.45
N GLU A 23 10.84 12.93 1.77
CA GLU A 23 9.54 12.75 2.39
C GLU A 23 9.60 11.53 3.31
N VAL A 24 9.31 11.71 4.60
CA VAL A 24 9.34 10.62 5.58
C VAL A 24 8.03 9.82 5.46
N ASP A 25 8.00 8.87 4.57
CA ASP A 25 6.96 7.84 4.48
C ASP A 25 7.66 6.48 4.48
N LEU A 26 7.47 5.73 5.57
CA LEU A 26 8.19 4.47 5.79
C LEU A 26 8.02 3.51 4.62
N PHE A 27 6.78 3.24 4.19
CA PHE A 27 6.54 2.24 3.16
C PHE A 27 6.99 2.70 1.78
N ARG A 28 6.90 3.99 1.49
CA ARG A 28 7.49 4.57 0.28
C ARG A 28 9.01 4.45 0.27
N GLN A 29 9.65 4.66 1.43
CA GLN A 29 11.10 4.49 1.59
C GLN A 29 11.54 3.01 1.54
N LEU A 30 10.66 2.08 1.91
CA LEU A 30 10.93 0.65 1.84
C LEU A 30 10.63 0.05 0.46
N THR A 31 9.86 0.73 -0.37
CA THR A 31 9.62 0.33 -1.76
C THR A 31 10.83 0.67 -2.63
N PRO A 32 11.22 -0.19 -3.58
CA PRO A 32 12.29 0.11 -4.51
C PRO A 32 12.08 1.45 -5.21
N GLN A 33 13.02 2.36 -5.06
CA GLN A 33 13.04 3.63 -5.76
C GLN A 33 13.80 3.41 -7.08
N HIS A 34 13.06 3.16 -8.15
CA HIS A 34 13.68 3.00 -9.47
C HIS A 34 14.06 4.37 -10.02
N ASP A 35 15.26 4.81 -9.66
CA ASP A 35 15.90 5.93 -10.35
C ASP A 35 16.49 5.40 -11.65
N THR A 36 15.65 5.39 -12.70
CA THR A 36 16.07 4.99 -14.05
C THR A 36 17.11 5.96 -14.62
N ASP A 37 17.17 7.19 -14.13
CA ASP A 37 18.12 8.20 -14.61
C ASP A 37 19.55 7.89 -14.19
N SER A 38 19.75 7.14 -13.10
CA SER A 38 21.08 6.71 -12.64
C SER A 38 21.67 5.52 -13.40
N ILE A 39 20.89 4.87 -14.27
CA ILE A 39 21.35 3.69 -15.04
C ILE A 39 22.04 4.15 -16.32
N GLU A 40 23.32 3.80 -16.45
CA GLU A 40 24.06 4.03 -17.69
C GLU A 40 23.47 3.19 -18.85
N MET A 41 23.43 3.76 -20.05
CA MET A 41 23.00 3.02 -21.24
C MET A 41 23.93 1.85 -21.56
N LYS A 42 23.39 0.84 -22.19
CA LYS A 42 24.13 -0.37 -22.63
C LYS A 42 24.88 -1.06 -21.47
N THR A 43 24.32 -0.97 -20.26
CA THR A 43 24.87 -1.62 -19.09
C THR A 43 23.88 -2.64 -18.52
N LEU A 44 24.42 -3.73 -18.01
CA LEU A 44 23.69 -4.77 -17.30
C LEU A 44 24.05 -4.72 -15.82
N TYR A 45 23.04 -4.58 -14.99
CA TYR A 45 23.15 -4.62 -13.53
C TYR A 45 22.44 -5.83 -12.96
N LEU A 46 22.91 -6.29 -11.82
CA LEU A 46 22.15 -7.13 -10.90
C LEU A 46 21.66 -6.21 -9.78
N ASP A 47 20.37 -6.05 -9.68
CA ASP A 47 19.70 -5.37 -8.58
C ASP A 47 19.12 -6.41 -7.62
N VAL A 48 19.20 -6.13 -6.32
CA VAL A 48 18.63 -7.00 -5.29
C VAL A 48 17.77 -6.15 -4.39
N ASP A 49 16.44 -6.32 -4.46
CA ASP A 49 15.52 -5.69 -3.52
C ASP A 49 15.18 -6.70 -2.41
N ALA A 50 15.61 -6.40 -1.20
CA ALA A 50 15.36 -7.22 -0.03
C ALA A 50 14.69 -6.40 1.08
N LEU A 51 13.61 -6.93 1.66
CA LEU A 51 12.89 -6.36 2.78
C LEU A 51 12.62 -7.45 3.81
N ALA A 52 13.35 -7.43 4.93
CA ALA A 52 13.02 -8.25 6.09
C ALA A 52 12.13 -7.46 7.04
N PHE A 53 11.12 -8.11 7.61
CA PHE A 53 10.14 -7.45 8.45
C PHE A 53 9.65 -8.34 9.59
N PHE A 54 9.30 -7.68 10.67
CA PHE A 54 8.48 -8.22 11.75
C PHE A 54 7.38 -7.21 12.03
N LYS A 55 6.14 -7.64 11.96
CA LYS A 55 4.97 -6.81 12.26
C LYS A 55 4.01 -7.57 13.15
N ASP A 56 3.49 -6.90 14.16
CA ASP A 56 2.49 -7.43 15.06
C ASP A 56 1.25 -6.54 15.08
N ASN A 57 0.08 -7.16 15.00
CA ASN A 57 -1.23 -6.52 14.95
C ASN A 57 -2.09 -7.03 16.10
N GLU A 58 -2.28 -6.20 17.11
CA GLU A 58 -3.12 -6.47 18.27
C GLU A 58 -4.48 -5.79 18.09
N PHE A 59 -5.48 -6.57 17.70
CA PHE A 59 -6.82 -6.10 17.37
C PHE A 59 -7.83 -6.65 18.35
N ASP A 60 -8.49 -5.76 19.09
CA ASP A 60 -9.60 -6.08 19.96
C ASP A 60 -10.95 -5.90 19.26
N GLY A 61 -11.98 -6.63 19.73
CA GLY A 61 -13.35 -6.51 19.28
C GLY A 61 -13.70 -7.33 18.03
N ASN A 62 -14.74 -6.89 17.32
CA ASN A 62 -15.40 -7.65 16.25
C ASN A 62 -15.10 -7.12 14.83
N ILE A 63 -14.11 -6.23 14.66
CA ILE A 63 -13.76 -5.65 13.35
C ILE A 63 -12.88 -6.62 12.56
N ALA A 64 -11.74 -7.02 13.13
CA ALA A 64 -10.78 -7.92 12.51
C ALA A 64 -10.05 -8.75 13.58
N LYS A 65 -9.40 -9.83 13.17
CA LYS A 65 -8.49 -10.61 14.03
C LYS A 65 -7.08 -10.02 13.98
N GLY A 66 -6.39 -10.01 15.13
CA GLY A 66 -4.96 -9.72 15.21
C GLY A 66 -4.12 -10.86 14.63
N TYR A 67 -2.89 -10.55 14.26
CA TYR A 67 -1.94 -11.51 13.69
C TYR A 67 -0.52 -10.95 13.68
N THR A 68 0.48 -11.84 13.70
CA THR A 68 1.89 -11.49 13.62
C THR A 68 2.46 -11.92 12.29
N LEU A 69 3.27 -11.07 11.66
CA LEU A 69 3.89 -11.29 10.35
C LEU A 69 5.43 -11.16 10.45
N PRO A 70 6.19 -12.22 10.78
CA PRO A 70 7.62 -12.25 10.54
C PRO A 70 7.91 -12.78 9.14
N GLY A 71 8.67 -12.05 8.34
CA GLY A 71 8.92 -12.49 6.98
C GLY A 71 10.01 -11.72 6.25
N VAL A 72 10.25 -12.15 5.01
CA VAL A 72 11.17 -11.52 4.08
C VAL A 72 10.58 -11.52 2.67
N ARG A 73 10.72 -10.39 2.00
CA ARG A 73 10.51 -10.25 0.55
C ARG A 73 11.88 -10.07 -0.10
N LEU A 74 12.15 -10.81 -1.17
CA LEU A 74 13.41 -10.78 -1.90
C LEU A 74 13.13 -10.79 -3.41
N THR A 75 13.66 -9.80 -4.13
CA THR A 75 13.49 -9.68 -5.59
C THR A 75 14.84 -9.39 -6.25
N PRO A 76 15.69 -10.43 -6.49
CA PRO A 76 16.85 -10.29 -7.33
C PRO A 76 16.43 -10.21 -8.80
N HIS A 77 16.95 -9.23 -9.54
CA HIS A 77 16.64 -9.06 -10.94
C HIS A 77 17.79 -8.42 -11.72
N LEU A 78 17.88 -8.74 -12.99
CA LEU A 78 18.76 -8.10 -13.95
C LEU A 78 18.08 -6.86 -14.51
N THR A 79 18.80 -5.74 -14.57
CA THR A 79 18.33 -4.50 -15.19
C THR A 79 19.24 -4.15 -16.37
N TYR A 80 18.63 -3.94 -17.54
CA TYR A 80 19.31 -3.54 -18.76
C TYR A 80 18.63 -2.33 -19.40
N ARG A 81 19.42 -1.32 -19.75
CA ARG A 81 18.95 -0.10 -20.43
C ARG A 81 19.55 -0.01 -21.82
N PRO A 82 18.86 -0.52 -22.88
CA PRO A 82 19.37 -0.47 -24.25
C PRO A 82 19.35 0.95 -24.85
N ARG A 83 18.41 1.80 -24.39
CA ARG A 83 18.22 3.20 -24.82
C ARG A 83 17.86 4.06 -23.62
N PRO A 84 18.04 5.41 -23.68
CA PRO A 84 17.66 6.30 -22.58
C PRO A 84 16.20 6.15 -22.15
N GLU A 85 15.33 5.86 -23.13
CA GLU A 85 13.87 5.79 -22.94
C GLU A 85 13.38 4.41 -22.54
N LEU A 86 14.24 3.35 -22.62
CA LEU A 86 13.80 1.96 -22.43
C LEU A 86 14.60 1.27 -21.33
N SER A 87 13.92 0.73 -20.32
CA SER A 87 14.47 -0.12 -19.26
C SER A 87 13.79 -1.48 -19.30
N LEU A 88 14.58 -2.55 -19.17
CA LEU A 88 14.13 -3.93 -19.12
C LEU A 88 14.64 -4.57 -17.84
N GLU A 89 13.76 -5.25 -17.13
CA GLU A 89 14.08 -5.96 -15.88
C GLU A 89 13.59 -7.40 -15.95
N LEU A 90 14.38 -8.35 -15.45
CA LEU A 90 14.03 -9.78 -15.42
C LEU A 90 14.62 -10.45 -14.19
N GLY A 91 13.82 -11.20 -13.45
CA GLY A 91 14.26 -11.84 -12.22
C GLY A 91 13.20 -12.73 -11.57
N LEU A 92 13.28 -12.79 -10.25
CA LEU A 92 12.36 -13.57 -9.41
C LEU A 92 11.91 -12.73 -8.22
N SER A 93 10.67 -12.89 -7.79
CA SER A 93 10.14 -12.32 -6.56
C SER A 93 9.79 -13.45 -5.60
N ALA A 94 10.35 -13.42 -4.39
CA ALA A 94 10.08 -14.37 -3.33
C ALA A 94 9.50 -13.65 -2.11
N LEU A 95 8.43 -14.22 -1.53
CA LEU A 95 7.85 -13.77 -0.27
C LEU A 95 7.75 -14.97 0.67
N MET A 96 8.36 -14.87 1.84
CA MET A 96 8.46 -15.96 2.82
C MET A 96 8.05 -15.45 4.20
N TYR A 97 7.27 -16.26 4.92
CA TYR A 97 6.87 -16.03 6.30
C TYR A 97 7.42 -17.12 7.21
N HIS A 98 7.93 -16.72 8.36
CA HIS A 98 8.37 -17.67 9.39
C HIS A 98 7.21 -17.93 10.36
N GLY A 99 7.07 -19.19 10.81
CA GLY A 99 6.05 -19.58 11.78
C GLY A 99 4.62 -19.73 11.21
N THR A 100 4.44 -19.57 9.91
CA THR A 100 3.17 -19.84 9.23
C THR A 100 3.36 -20.82 8.08
N ASN A 101 2.33 -21.61 7.80
CA ASN A 101 2.25 -22.50 6.65
C ASN A 101 1.31 -21.97 5.56
N ARG A 102 0.85 -20.73 5.67
CA ARG A 102 -0.08 -20.10 4.73
C ARG A 102 0.35 -18.70 4.36
N TYR A 103 0.14 -18.37 3.11
CA TYR A 103 0.32 -17.02 2.59
C TYR A 103 -0.83 -16.11 3.04
N PRO A 104 -0.60 -15.04 3.81
CA PRO A 104 -1.66 -14.25 4.43
C PRO A 104 -2.27 -13.22 3.46
N ASN A 105 -2.65 -13.65 2.26
CA ASN A 105 -3.27 -12.77 1.27
C ASN A 105 -4.78 -12.73 1.48
N TYR A 106 -5.29 -11.63 2.01
CA TYR A 106 -6.72 -11.42 2.21
C TYR A 106 -7.43 -10.78 1.01
N ALA A 107 -6.70 -10.20 0.07
CA ALA A 107 -7.28 -9.53 -1.10
C ALA A 107 -7.84 -10.53 -2.13
N PHE A 108 -7.36 -11.79 -2.10
CA PHE A 108 -7.66 -12.82 -3.09
C PHE A 108 -8.10 -14.12 -2.43
N HIS A 109 -9.13 -14.06 -1.61
CA HIS A 109 -9.65 -15.22 -0.89
C HIS A 109 -10.07 -16.38 -1.82
N ASP A 110 -10.65 -16.07 -2.97
CA ASP A 110 -11.03 -17.02 -4.00
C ASP A 110 -9.80 -17.75 -4.56
N ILE A 111 -8.75 -17.02 -4.96
CA ILE A 111 -7.49 -17.59 -5.48
C ILE A 111 -6.84 -18.49 -4.43
N VAL A 112 -6.78 -18.01 -3.20
CA VAL A 112 -6.22 -18.74 -2.07
C VAL A 112 -7.02 -20.02 -1.80
N THR A 113 -8.33 -19.98 -1.97
CA THR A 113 -9.21 -21.13 -1.72
C THR A 113 -9.03 -22.22 -2.77
N TRP A 114 -8.99 -21.91 -4.05
CA TRP A 114 -8.87 -22.92 -5.10
C TRP A 114 -7.44 -23.46 -5.28
N LYS A 115 -6.40 -22.66 -5.06
CA LYS A 115 -5.01 -23.14 -5.07
C LYS A 115 -4.67 -24.01 -3.87
N GLY A 116 -5.49 -23.97 -2.82
CA GLY A 116 -5.36 -24.82 -1.64
C GLY A 116 -4.13 -24.57 -0.79
N GLY A 117 -3.83 -25.49 0.10
CA GLY A 117 -2.75 -25.35 1.09
C GLY A 117 -1.35 -25.32 0.49
N ALA A 118 -1.13 -25.93 -0.68
CA ALA A 118 0.18 -25.95 -1.35
C ALA A 118 0.57 -24.57 -1.87
N TYR A 119 -0.40 -23.80 -2.39
CA TYR A 119 -0.16 -22.43 -2.83
C TYR A 119 0.06 -21.46 -1.66
N GLN A 120 -0.60 -21.74 -0.54
CA GLN A 120 -0.50 -20.94 0.68
C GLN A 120 0.66 -21.36 1.59
N GLY A 121 1.60 -22.16 1.10
CA GLY A 121 2.81 -22.52 1.84
C GLY A 121 3.58 -21.26 2.29
N GLY A 122 4.44 -21.39 3.27
CA GLY A 122 5.20 -20.30 3.87
C GLY A 122 6.17 -19.57 2.92
N ALA A 123 6.32 -20.04 1.67
CA ALA A 123 7.11 -19.41 0.62
C ALA A 123 6.28 -19.28 -0.66
N HIS A 124 6.29 -18.09 -1.25
CA HIS A 124 5.67 -17.79 -2.54
C HIS A 124 6.73 -17.25 -3.50
N LEU A 125 6.94 -17.95 -4.62
CA LEU A 125 7.95 -17.60 -5.63
C LEU A 125 7.28 -17.34 -6.96
N LEU A 126 7.54 -16.17 -7.53
CA LEU A 126 6.97 -15.72 -8.80
C LEU A 126 8.04 -15.21 -9.76
N PRO A 127 7.85 -15.35 -11.09
CA PRO A 127 8.67 -14.64 -12.06
C PRO A 127 8.49 -13.13 -11.87
N TYR A 128 9.57 -12.39 -12.05
CA TYR A 128 9.60 -10.93 -12.07
C TYR A 128 10.06 -10.47 -13.44
N PHE A 129 9.30 -9.59 -14.07
CA PHE A 129 9.72 -8.91 -15.29
C PHE A 129 9.07 -7.53 -15.39
N ARG A 130 9.81 -6.56 -15.92
CA ARG A 130 9.30 -5.23 -16.22
C ARG A 130 9.93 -4.70 -17.49
N ALA A 131 9.11 -4.11 -18.35
CA ALA A 131 9.54 -3.25 -19.44
C ALA A 131 8.95 -1.85 -19.22
N ALA A 132 9.81 -0.84 -19.16
CA ALA A 132 9.39 0.55 -18.98
C ALA A 132 9.90 1.40 -20.14
N ALA A 133 8.98 2.13 -20.81
CA ALA A 133 9.28 3.00 -21.94
C ALA A 133 8.84 4.43 -21.62
N GLN A 134 9.78 5.39 -21.64
CA GLN A 134 9.52 6.81 -21.43
C GLN A 134 9.28 7.53 -22.74
N MET A 135 8.17 8.24 -22.86
CA MET A 135 7.81 9.06 -24.03
C MET A 135 7.41 10.47 -23.56
N GLY A 136 8.34 11.38 -23.56
CA GLY A 136 8.14 12.74 -23.03
C GLY A 136 7.77 12.74 -21.55
N ALA A 137 6.58 13.23 -21.21
CA ALA A 137 6.08 13.26 -19.84
C ALA A 137 5.43 11.95 -19.36
N ALA A 138 5.26 10.99 -20.26
CA ALA A 138 4.61 9.70 -19.97
C ALA A 138 5.66 8.58 -19.88
N THR A 139 5.46 7.65 -18.92
CA THR A 139 6.16 6.37 -18.84
C THR A 139 5.13 5.25 -18.90
N PHE A 140 5.31 4.35 -19.83
CA PHE A 140 4.50 3.15 -19.99
C PHE A 140 5.24 1.96 -19.41
N VAL A 141 4.57 1.16 -18.60
CA VAL A 141 5.13 0.00 -17.91
C VAL A 141 4.32 -1.23 -18.26
N LEU A 142 4.98 -2.33 -18.57
CA LEU A 142 4.39 -3.64 -18.81
C LEU A 142 5.10 -4.66 -17.90
N GLY A 143 4.34 -5.54 -17.27
CA GLY A 143 4.82 -6.53 -16.32
C GLY A 143 4.64 -6.11 -14.87
N ASP A 144 5.67 -6.24 -14.03
CA ASP A 144 5.62 -5.81 -12.63
C ASP A 144 5.50 -4.28 -12.54
N LEU A 145 4.46 -3.79 -11.88
CA LEU A 145 4.12 -2.37 -11.83
C LEU A 145 5.02 -1.60 -10.84
N TYR A 146 5.15 -0.30 -11.05
CA TYR A 146 5.69 0.61 -10.04
C TYR A 146 4.59 0.98 -9.05
N GLY A 147 4.98 1.31 -7.82
CA GLY A 147 4.04 1.81 -6.82
C GLY A 147 3.40 0.74 -5.95
N ALA A 148 3.94 -0.49 -5.94
CA ALA A 148 3.48 -1.63 -5.14
C ALA A 148 3.19 -1.32 -3.66
N ALA A 149 3.66 -0.17 -3.12
CA ALA A 149 3.34 0.25 -1.76
C ALA A 149 1.95 0.87 -1.64
N HIS A 150 1.50 1.68 -2.58
CA HIS A 150 0.20 2.34 -2.49
C HIS A 150 -0.25 3.14 -3.74
N HIS A 151 0.47 3.20 -4.82
CA HIS A 151 0.14 4.01 -6.02
C HIS A 151 -0.26 5.48 -5.74
N GLY A 152 0.20 6.05 -4.63
CA GLY A 152 -0.27 7.38 -4.18
C GLY A 152 -1.69 7.41 -3.61
N LEU A 153 -2.31 6.26 -3.34
CA LEU A 153 -3.61 6.15 -2.67
C LEU A 153 -3.53 6.60 -1.22
N ILE A 154 -4.60 7.21 -0.73
CA ILE A 154 -4.71 7.56 0.69
C ILE A 154 -4.91 6.32 1.57
N LEU A 155 -4.54 6.44 2.84
CA LEU A 155 -4.59 5.35 3.82
C LEU A 155 -5.95 4.61 3.90
N PRO A 156 -7.12 5.27 3.84
CA PRO A 156 -8.39 4.54 3.83
C PRO A 156 -8.63 3.68 2.60
N LEU A 157 -8.02 3.98 1.45
CA LEU A 157 -8.19 3.20 0.22
C LEU A 157 -7.15 2.09 0.07
N TYR A 158 -5.95 2.25 0.63
CA TYR A 158 -4.90 1.25 0.52
C TYR A 158 -4.05 1.18 1.80
N LYS A 159 -4.03 0.03 2.46
CA LYS A 159 -3.17 -0.19 3.63
C LYS A 159 -1.74 -0.51 3.18
N PRO A 160 -0.73 0.23 3.66
CA PRO A 160 0.67 -0.02 3.27
C PRO A 160 1.19 -1.42 3.62
N GLU A 161 0.56 -2.11 4.55
CA GLU A 161 0.87 -3.50 4.89
C GLU A 161 0.69 -4.47 3.70
N ASN A 162 -0.09 -4.11 2.67
CA ASN A 162 -0.23 -4.93 1.47
C ASN A 162 1.14 -5.20 0.82
N LEU A 163 2.11 -4.29 0.92
CA LEU A 163 3.49 -4.55 0.51
C LEU A 163 4.09 -5.82 1.13
N LEU A 164 3.67 -6.19 2.34
CA LEU A 164 4.17 -7.36 3.07
C LEU A 164 3.37 -8.63 2.80
N THR A 165 2.15 -8.52 2.26
CA THR A 165 1.16 -9.62 2.25
C THR A 165 0.59 -9.94 0.88
N THR A 166 0.85 -9.13 -0.16
CA THR A 166 0.34 -9.38 -1.52
C THR A 166 1.45 -9.74 -2.48
N ASP A 167 1.08 -10.39 -3.57
CA ASP A 167 1.94 -10.57 -4.72
C ASP A 167 2.33 -9.22 -5.34
N PRO A 168 3.45 -9.16 -6.07
CA PRO A 168 3.73 -8.03 -6.94
C PRO A 168 2.59 -7.82 -7.94
N GLU A 169 2.11 -6.59 -8.06
CA GLU A 169 1.10 -6.22 -9.04
C GLU A 169 1.67 -6.35 -10.46
N LYS A 170 0.90 -6.97 -11.36
CA LYS A 170 1.34 -7.26 -12.72
C LYS A 170 0.30 -6.82 -13.74
N GLY A 171 0.76 -6.17 -14.79
CA GLY A 171 -0.12 -5.76 -15.88
C GLY A 171 0.43 -4.60 -16.68
N PHE A 172 -0.35 -3.54 -16.82
CA PHE A 172 0.01 -2.35 -17.57
C PHE A 172 -0.19 -1.09 -16.71
N GLN A 173 0.76 -0.16 -16.80
CA GLN A 173 0.70 1.10 -16.07
C GLN A 173 1.14 2.27 -16.95
N THR A 174 0.50 3.41 -16.75
CA THR A 174 0.88 4.68 -17.35
C THR A 174 1.14 5.70 -16.24
N LEU A 175 2.36 6.17 -16.16
CA LEU A 175 2.77 7.25 -15.28
C LEU A 175 2.90 8.54 -16.08
N ILE A 176 2.26 9.62 -15.67
CA ILE A 176 2.42 10.94 -16.29
C ILE A 176 2.95 11.90 -15.25
N ARG A 177 4.04 12.63 -15.59
CA ARG A 177 4.63 13.66 -14.73
C ARG A 177 4.87 14.91 -15.55
N THR A 178 4.01 15.89 -15.39
CA THR A 178 4.18 17.23 -15.93
C THR A 178 4.55 18.22 -14.82
N ARG A 179 4.67 19.47 -15.16
CA ARG A 179 5.00 20.52 -14.19
C ARG A 179 3.96 20.66 -13.06
N ARG A 180 2.66 20.42 -13.33
CA ARG A 180 1.56 20.64 -12.37
C ARG A 180 0.62 19.45 -12.22
N TRP A 181 0.76 18.44 -13.03
CA TRP A 181 -0.12 17.28 -13.04
C TRP A 181 0.70 16.01 -12.97
N LYS A 182 0.35 15.15 -12.04
CA LYS A 182 0.89 13.81 -11.85
C LYS A 182 -0.27 12.83 -11.97
N MET A 183 -0.06 11.72 -12.65
CA MET A 183 -1.04 10.63 -12.77
C MET A 183 -0.30 9.30 -12.72
N ASP A 184 -0.90 8.34 -12.04
CA ASP A 184 -0.59 6.92 -12.09
C ASP A 184 -1.90 6.20 -12.42
N ALA A 185 -1.97 5.52 -13.55
CA ALA A 185 -3.11 4.72 -13.98
C ALA A 185 -2.62 3.32 -14.31
N TRP A 186 -3.27 2.30 -13.75
CA TRP A 186 -2.82 0.91 -13.88
C TRP A 186 -3.96 -0.08 -13.99
N ILE A 187 -3.64 -1.23 -14.55
CA ILE A 187 -4.41 -2.47 -14.43
C ILE A 187 -3.48 -3.52 -13.82
N ASP A 188 -3.91 -4.12 -12.72
CA ASP A 188 -3.27 -5.25 -12.06
C ASP A 188 -4.10 -6.50 -12.34
N TRP A 189 -3.52 -7.42 -13.12
CA TRP A 189 -4.17 -8.68 -13.49
C TRP A 189 -3.84 -9.75 -12.46
N GLN A 190 -4.78 -10.05 -11.60
CA GLN A 190 -4.57 -10.84 -10.40
C GLN A 190 -4.79 -12.33 -10.63
N SER A 191 -5.75 -12.67 -11.50
CA SER A 191 -6.06 -14.04 -11.87
C SER A 191 -6.67 -14.07 -13.27
N PHE A 192 -6.21 -14.97 -14.10
CA PHE A 192 -6.87 -15.34 -15.36
C PHE A 192 -7.24 -16.81 -15.31
N ILE A 193 -8.19 -17.22 -16.16
CA ILE A 193 -8.75 -18.57 -16.17
C ILE A 193 -8.41 -19.28 -17.46
N TYR A 194 -8.24 -20.60 -17.33
CA TYR A 194 -8.28 -21.54 -18.43
C TYR A 194 -9.61 -22.29 -18.42
N GLU A 195 -9.97 -22.91 -19.51
CA GLU A 195 -11.12 -23.81 -19.59
C GLU A 195 -11.07 -24.84 -18.45
N MET A 196 -12.19 -25.03 -17.74
CA MET A 196 -12.38 -25.91 -16.56
C MET A 196 -11.73 -25.43 -15.24
N ASP A 197 -11.17 -24.23 -15.18
CA ASP A 197 -10.74 -23.65 -13.88
C ASP A 197 -11.94 -23.39 -12.96
N LYS A 198 -11.74 -23.64 -11.67
CA LYS A 198 -12.77 -23.46 -10.63
C LYS A 198 -12.61 -22.18 -9.80
N HIS A 199 -12.16 -21.13 -10.47
CA HIS A 199 -12.04 -19.79 -9.87
C HIS A 199 -12.43 -18.73 -10.90
N GLN A 200 -12.73 -17.55 -10.45
CA GLN A 200 -13.06 -16.44 -11.33
C GLN A 200 -11.80 -15.69 -11.76
N GLU A 201 -11.83 -15.17 -12.99
CA GLU A 201 -10.94 -14.10 -13.39
C GLU A 201 -11.00 -12.94 -12.40
N ALA A 202 -9.89 -12.28 -12.14
CA ALA A 202 -9.82 -11.13 -11.26
C ALA A 202 -8.78 -10.11 -11.72
N PHE A 203 -9.17 -8.86 -11.77
CA PHE A 203 -8.26 -7.74 -12.01
C PHE A 203 -8.72 -6.49 -11.26
N THR A 204 -7.78 -5.58 -11.07
CA THR A 204 -8.05 -4.25 -10.51
C THR A 204 -7.56 -3.18 -11.49
N VAL A 205 -8.43 -2.23 -11.79
CA VAL A 205 -8.05 -0.99 -12.48
C VAL A 205 -7.98 0.11 -11.42
N GLY A 206 -6.87 0.85 -11.41
CA GLY A 206 -6.69 1.97 -10.52
C GLY A 206 -6.22 3.22 -11.24
N MET A 207 -6.51 4.37 -10.65
CA MET A 207 -6.00 5.66 -11.09
C MET A 207 -5.84 6.58 -9.88
N THR A 208 -4.67 7.16 -9.76
CA THR A 208 -4.45 8.33 -8.90
C THR A 208 -3.94 9.48 -9.73
N GLN A 209 -4.46 10.65 -9.48
CA GLN A 209 -3.94 11.88 -10.09
C GLN A 209 -3.94 13.02 -9.08
N SER A 210 -3.03 13.94 -9.25
CA SER A 210 -2.95 15.16 -8.44
C SER A 210 -2.62 16.35 -9.32
N VAL A 211 -3.34 17.44 -9.11
CA VAL A 211 -3.11 18.73 -9.75
C VAL A 211 -2.58 19.72 -8.72
N GLU A 212 -1.41 20.27 -8.96
CA GLU A 212 -0.83 21.32 -8.13
C GLU A 212 -1.54 22.66 -8.37
N LEU A 213 -2.39 23.07 -7.43
CA LEU A 213 -3.11 24.36 -7.45
C LEU A 213 -2.18 25.50 -7.01
N LEU A 214 -1.37 25.24 -5.97
CA LEU A 214 -0.34 26.15 -5.48
C LEU A 214 0.98 25.40 -5.40
N ARG A 215 2.01 25.93 -6.07
CA ARG A 215 3.34 25.35 -6.08
C ARG A 215 4.30 26.12 -5.18
N PRO A 216 5.01 25.47 -4.26
CA PRO A 216 6.02 26.15 -3.46
C PRO A 216 7.20 26.57 -4.36
N LYS A 217 7.79 27.71 -4.06
CA LYS A 217 9.17 28.02 -4.45
C LYS A 217 10.09 27.12 -3.62
N ALA A 218 11.30 27.14 -3.43
CA ALA A 218 12.18 26.16 -2.75
C ALA A 218 11.66 25.60 -1.40
N HIS A 219 11.10 26.44 -0.54
CA HIS A 219 10.41 26.08 0.71
C HIS A 219 9.13 26.89 0.82
N GLY A 220 7.98 26.26 1.08
CA GLY A 220 6.75 27.02 1.07
C GLY A 220 5.50 26.16 1.17
N TRP A 221 4.39 26.75 0.82
CA TRP A 221 3.09 26.11 0.76
C TRP A 221 2.88 25.44 -0.60
N ALA A 222 2.40 24.21 -0.58
CA ALA A 222 1.87 23.49 -1.73
C ALA A 222 0.39 23.17 -1.46
N LEU A 223 -0.45 23.34 -2.47
CA LEU A 223 -1.86 22.89 -2.43
C LEU A 223 -2.08 22.00 -3.63
N GLU A 224 -2.55 20.78 -3.38
CA GLU A 224 -2.86 19.77 -4.39
C GLU A 224 -4.33 19.37 -4.32
N LEU A 225 -4.87 19.00 -5.48
CA LEU A 225 -6.19 18.39 -5.66
C LEU A 225 -5.99 16.93 -6.08
N PRO A 226 -5.95 15.97 -5.15
CA PRO A 226 -5.89 14.55 -5.46
C PRO A 226 -7.29 14.02 -5.85
N VAL A 227 -7.32 13.17 -6.89
CA VAL A 227 -8.48 12.35 -7.28
C VAL A 227 -8.02 10.92 -7.44
N GLN A 228 -8.75 9.98 -6.89
CA GLN A 228 -8.37 8.56 -6.84
C GLN A 228 -9.57 7.68 -7.18
N LEU A 229 -9.31 6.60 -7.92
CA LEU A 229 -10.31 5.63 -8.32
C LEU A 229 -9.69 4.22 -8.28
N MET A 230 -10.45 3.26 -7.78
CA MET A 230 -10.16 1.83 -7.92
C MET A 230 -11.43 1.09 -8.29
N VAL A 231 -11.29 0.14 -9.21
CA VAL A 231 -12.35 -0.77 -9.65
C VAL A 231 -11.79 -2.18 -9.59
N GLN A 232 -12.34 -3.02 -8.75
CA GLN A 232 -12.06 -4.45 -8.70
C GLN A 232 -13.15 -5.20 -9.46
N HIS A 233 -12.74 -6.05 -10.38
CA HIS A 233 -13.63 -6.88 -11.18
C HIS A 233 -13.31 -8.37 -10.98
N ARG A 234 -14.35 -9.21 -10.93
CA ARG A 234 -14.24 -10.66 -10.83
C ARG A 234 -15.33 -11.33 -11.66
N GLY A 235 -14.96 -12.38 -12.38
CA GLY A 235 -15.84 -13.16 -13.24
C GLY A 235 -16.16 -12.47 -14.58
N GLY A 236 -17.05 -13.06 -15.34
CA GLY A 236 -17.46 -12.55 -16.66
C GLY A 236 -16.94 -13.39 -17.83
N GLU A 237 -15.91 -14.18 -17.64
CA GLU A 237 -15.50 -15.24 -18.58
C GLU A 237 -16.15 -16.59 -18.21
N GLN A 238 -15.96 -17.59 -19.05
CA GLN A 238 -16.44 -18.94 -18.81
C GLN A 238 -15.65 -19.57 -17.66
N ASP A 239 -16.24 -19.62 -16.48
CA ASP A 239 -15.72 -20.33 -15.30
C ASP A 239 -16.70 -21.41 -14.88
N ASP A 240 -16.20 -22.44 -14.21
CA ASP A 240 -17.01 -23.53 -13.64
C ASP A 240 -17.52 -23.18 -12.23
N THR A 241 -17.74 -21.89 -11.94
CA THR A 241 -18.23 -21.44 -10.64
C THR A 241 -19.68 -20.97 -10.74
N ASP A 242 -20.46 -21.17 -9.68
CA ASP A 242 -21.79 -20.60 -9.54
C ASP A 242 -21.76 -19.12 -9.06
N LEU A 243 -20.57 -18.51 -9.03
CA LEU A 243 -20.38 -17.14 -8.57
C LEU A 243 -20.69 -16.17 -9.70
N GLY A 244 -21.62 -15.27 -9.49
CA GLY A 244 -21.92 -14.19 -10.46
C GLY A 244 -20.79 -13.16 -10.56
N VAL A 245 -20.83 -12.39 -11.63
CA VAL A 245 -19.93 -11.25 -11.84
C VAL A 245 -19.99 -10.28 -10.67
N GLN A 246 -18.84 -9.80 -10.23
CA GLN A 246 -18.70 -8.81 -9.18
C GLN A 246 -17.88 -7.63 -9.70
N THR A 247 -18.38 -6.42 -9.52
CA THR A 247 -17.65 -5.18 -9.83
C THR A 247 -17.83 -4.18 -8.70
N LEU A 248 -16.76 -3.87 -8.03
CA LEU A 248 -16.71 -3.04 -6.83
C LEU A 248 -15.82 -1.83 -7.07
N CYS A 249 -16.30 -0.65 -6.72
CA CYS A 249 -15.59 0.60 -6.95
C CYS A 249 -15.35 1.36 -5.64
N ASN A 250 -14.19 1.97 -5.52
CA ASN A 250 -13.89 3.01 -4.54
C ASN A 250 -13.36 4.24 -5.26
N GLY A 251 -13.75 5.42 -4.80
CA GLY A 251 -13.22 6.68 -5.32
C GLY A 251 -13.05 7.71 -4.23
N SER A 252 -12.13 8.65 -4.43
CA SER A 252 -11.96 9.80 -3.56
C SER A 252 -11.61 11.07 -4.34
N ILE A 253 -12.03 12.20 -3.80
CA ILE A 253 -11.58 13.55 -4.19
C ILE A 253 -11.25 14.32 -2.93
N GLY A 254 -10.17 15.09 -2.94
CA GLY A 254 -9.72 15.79 -1.75
C GLY A 254 -8.94 17.07 -2.03
N LEU A 255 -8.50 17.67 -0.93
CA LEU A 255 -7.52 18.76 -0.91
C LEU A 255 -6.41 18.37 0.06
N GLN A 256 -5.17 18.63 -0.35
CA GLN A 256 -3.97 18.38 0.43
C GLN A 256 -3.14 19.66 0.48
N LEU A 257 -2.93 20.18 1.67
CA LEU A 257 -2.12 21.37 1.93
C LEU A 257 -0.86 20.96 2.67
N ARG A 258 0.30 21.21 2.06
CA ARG A 258 1.62 20.90 2.65
C ARG A 258 2.44 22.16 2.80
N LYS A 259 3.13 22.27 3.92
CA LYS A 259 4.15 23.29 4.19
C LYS A 259 5.50 22.61 4.40
N THR A 260 6.52 23.04 3.71
CA THR A 260 7.90 22.60 3.93
C THR A 260 8.74 23.75 4.50
N TRP A 261 9.68 23.40 5.38
CA TRP A 261 10.64 24.33 5.99
C TRP A 261 12.07 23.86 5.78
N ASN A 262 12.99 24.82 5.62
CA ASN A 262 14.41 24.52 5.73
C ASN A 262 14.83 24.64 7.21
N HIS A 263 14.41 23.66 8.03
CA HIS A 263 14.66 23.66 9.47
C HIS A 263 15.11 22.28 9.94
N ARG A 264 16.07 22.23 10.84
CA ARG A 264 16.69 20.99 11.30
C ARG A 264 15.69 20.03 11.98
N VAL A 265 14.75 20.54 12.74
CA VAL A 265 13.80 19.73 13.51
C VAL A 265 12.49 19.54 12.77
N LEU A 266 11.83 20.64 12.36
CA LEU A 266 10.55 20.64 11.69
C LEU A 266 10.79 20.75 10.17
N ASN A 267 10.55 19.68 9.43
CA ASN A 267 10.83 19.61 7.99
C ASN A 267 9.59 19.88 7.13
N ALA A 268 8.45 19.27 7.48
CA ALA A 268 7.19 19.51 6.81
C ALA A 268 6.01 19.30 7.74
N ALA A 269 4.87 19.91 7.40
CA ALA A 269 3.57 19.55 7.94
C ALA A 269 2.56 19.49 6.79
N GLU A 270 1.56 18.64 6.91
CA GLU A 270 0.56 18.39 5.91
C GLU A 270 -0.81 18.20 6.56
N VAL A 271 -1.83 18.71 5.92
CA VAL A 271 -3.24 18.41 6.23
C VAL A 271 -3.95 18.01 4.96
N GLU A 272 -4.84 17.04 5.07
CA GLU A 272 -5.63 16.51 3.96
C GLU A 272 -7.08 16.30 4.37
N VAL A 273 -7.99 16.50 3.41
CA VAL A 273 -9.41 16.17 3.59
C VAL A 273 -9.91 15.55 2.29
N HIS A 274 -10.60 14.41 2.39
CA HIS A 274 -11.11 13.66 1.25
C HIS A 274 -12.57 13.25 1.49
N ALA A 275 -13.41 13.46 0.48
CA ALA A 275 -14.70 12.80 0.36
C ALA A 275 -14.53 11.50 -0.44
N LEU A 276 -15.12 10.41 0.04
CA LEU A 276 -14.99 9.10 -0.57
C LEU A 276 -16.34 8.48 -0.88
N GLY A 277 -16.38 7.68 -1.95
CA GLY A 277 -17.52 6.86 -2.34
C GLY A 277 -17.13 5.40 -2.52
N ALA A 278 -18.07 4.51 -2.21
CA ALA A 278 -18.03 3.10 -2.55
C ALA A 278 -19.27 2.75 -3.38
N TYR A 279 -19.09 1.91 -4.40
CA TYR A 279 -20.18 1.50 -5.28
C TYR A 279 -20.03 0.04 -5.70
N GLN A 280 -21.07 -0.75 -5.50
CA GLN A 280 -21.19 -2.12 -6.01
C GLN A 280 -21.99 -2.06 -7.32
N GLN A 281 -21.28 -2.06 -8.45
CA GLN A 281 -21.86 -1.94 -9.78
C GLN A 281 -22.50 -3.26 -10.21
N ALA A 282 -21.84 -4.39 -9.90
CA ALA A 282 -22.36 -5.71 -10.17
C ALA A 282 -22.09 -6.65 -8.98
N GLY A 283 -22.94 -7.68 -8.86
CA GLY A 283 -22.88 -8.65 -7.77
C GLY A 283 -23.72 -8.24 -6.56
N LYS A 284 -23.63 -9.07 -5.51
CA LYS A 284 -24.32 -8.90 -4.21
C LYS A 284 -23.40 -9.24 -3.05
N LEU A 285 -22.11 -8.92 -3.17
CA LEU A 285 -21.12 -9.21 -2.14
C LEU A 285 -21.39 -8.36 -0.88
N TRP A 286 -21.76 -7.10 -1.07
CA TRP A 286 -22.09 -6.18 0.02
C TRP A 286 -23.60 -6.08 0.20
N PRO A 287 -24.10 -5.85 1.43
CA PRO A 287 -25.53 -5.70 1.71
C PRO A 287 -26.09 -4.32 1.29
N PHE A 288 -25.30 -3.50 0.62
CA PHE A 288 -25.64 -2.17 0.12
C PHE A 288 -24.91 -1.92 -1.21
N ASN A 289 -25.50 -1.12 -2.07
CA ASN A 289 -24.93 -0.80 -3.39
C ASN A 289 -24.03 0.43 -3.37
N THR A 290 -24.27 1.38 -2.47
CA THR A 290 -23.52 2.63 -2.37
C THR A 290 -23.14 2.92 -0.94
N GLY A 291 -22.00 3.56 -0.77
CA GLY A 291 -21.50 4.01 0.52
C GLY A 291 -20.74 5.32 0.40
N ALA A 292 -20.64 6.04 1.49
CA ALA A 292 -19.94 7.32 1.55
C ALA A 292 -19.07 7.40 2.80
N ALA A 293 -17.97 8.16 2.69
CA ALA A 293 -17.08 8.39 3.80
C ALA A 293 -16.35 9.74 3.70
N LEU A 294 -15.82 10.18 4.83
CA LEU A 294 -14.97 11.35 4.96
C LEU A 294 -13.68 10.95 5.66
N TRP A 295 -12.56 11.37 5.11
CA TRP A 295 -11.24 11.28 5.73
C TRP A 295 -10.66 12.67 5.95
N ALA A 296 -10.17 12.95 7.15
CA ALA A 296 -9.36 14.12 7.46
C ALA A 296 -8.08 13.66 8.13
N GLY A 297 -6.94 14.05 7.58
CA GLY A 297 -5.61 13.64 8.05
C GLY A 297 -4.70 14.83 8.31
N ALA A 298 -3.74 14.65 9.22
CA ALA A 298 -2.64 15.58 9.45
C ALA A 298 -1.34 14.82 9.71
N SER A 299 -0.22 15.33 9.23
CA SER A 299 1.10 14.76 9.52
C SER A 299 2.15 15.82 9.71
N VAL A 300 3.21 15.47 10.44
CA VAL A 300 4.39 16.30 10.68
C VAL A 300 5.63 15.45 10.46
N ASP A 301 6.57 15.96 9.64
CA ASP A 301 7.88 15.36 9.39
C ASP A 301 8.93 16.07 10.27
N LEU A 302 9.65 15.29 11.04
CA LEU A 302 10.63 15.76 12.02
C LEU A 302 11.99 15.11 11.79
N LEU A 303 13.07 15.88 12.01
CA LEU A 303 14.46 15.40 12.02
C LEU A 303 14.89 14.64 10.76
N HIS A 304 14.17 14.82 9.64
CA HIS A 304 14.34 14.05 8.38
C HIS A 304 14.25 12.52 8.54
N ALA A 305 13.71 12.03 9.64
CA ALA A 305 13.66 10.61 9.96
C ALA A 305 12.35 10.16 10.60
N LEU A 306 11.58 11.06 11.17
CA LEU A 306 10.39 10.75 11.96
C LEU A 306 9.16 11.42 11.32
N ARG A 307 8.09 10.66 11.11
CA ARG A 307 6.75 11.16 10.75
C ARG A 307 5.75 10.79 11.83
N VAL A 308 5.02 11.77 12.29
CA VAL A 308 3.83 11.58 13.14
C VAL A 308 2.60 11.92 12.30
N ARG A 309 1.62 11.02 12.25
CA ARG A 309 0.37 11.22 11.53
C ARG A 309 -0.82 10.96 12.44
N THR A 310 -1.87 11.73 12.27
CA THR A 310 -3.18 11.49 12.86
C THR A 310 -4.26 11.64 11.80
N GLY A 311 -5.43 11.06 12.04
CA GLY A 311 -6.54 11.19 11.13
C GLY A 311 -7.87 10.82 11.78
N TRP A 312 -8.93 11.30 11.16
CA TRP A 312 -10.31 11.01 11.51
C TRP A 312 -11.05 10.47 10.30
N TRP A 313 -11.75 9.38 10.51
CA TRP A 313 -12.58 8.69 9.54
C TRP A 313 -14.02 8.63 10.00
N GLN A 314 -14.94 8.90 9.07
CA GLN A 314 -16.35 8.69 9.28
C GLN A 314 -16.95 8.04 8.03
N ALA A 315 -17.69 6.94 8.21
CA ALA A 315 -18.25 6.20 7.10
C ALA A 315 -19.64 5.66 7.40
N LYS A 316 -20.43 5.57 6.33
CA LYS A 316 -21.73 4.89 6.29
C LYS A 316 -21.78 4.00 5.05
N ASP A 317 -22.11 2.71 5.27
CA ASP A 317 -22.25 1.71 4.20
C ASP A 317 -21.04 1.65 3.26
N PHE A 318 -19.83 1.83 3.80
CA PHE A 318 -18.59 1.92 3.04
C PHE A 318 -17.71 0.69 3.26
N VAL A 319 -17.18 0.15 2.16
CA VAL A 319 -16.14 -0.90 2.19
C VAL A 319 -14.98 -0.44 1.33
N THR A 320 -13.78 -0.46 1.91
CA THR A 320 -12.56 -0.25 1.15
C THR A 320 -12.09 -1.56 0.55
N LEU A 321 -11.64 -1.54 -0.71
CA LEU A 321 -11.16 -2.73 -1.42
C LEU A 321 -9.81 -3.20 -0.86
N TYR A 322 -8.89 -2.27 -0.60
CA TYR A 322 -7.52 -2.58 -0.19
C TYR A 322 -7.07 -1.86 1.08
N GLY A 323 -7.95 -1.08 1.70
CA GLY A 323 -7.63 -0.34 2.93
C GLY A 323 -7.66 -1.23 4.18
N SER A 324 -7.45 -0.59 5.33
CA SER A 324 -7.53 -1.27 6.62
C SER A 324 -8.99 -1.61 6.98
N PRO A 325 -9.25 -2.76 7.63
CA PRO A 325 -10.58 -3.13 8.10
C PRO A 325 -11.22 -2.10 9.03
N PHE A 326 -10.44 -1.25 9.67
CA PHE A 326 -10.93 -0.17 10.54
C PHE A 326 -11.54 1.01 9.78
N PHE A 327 -11.53 0.96 8.45
CA PHE A 327 -12.22 1.88 7.54
C PHE A 327 -13.46 1.24 6.88
N ASN A 328 -13.81 0.00 7.25
CA ASN A 328 -14.95 -0.74 6.70
C ASN A 328 -16.16 -0.69 7.65
N THR A 329 -17.37 -0.63 7.08
CA THR A 329 -18.60 -0.85 7.82
C THR A 329 -19.04 -2.32 7.86
N LEU A 330 -18.24 -3.24 7.29
CA LEU A 330 -18.40 -4.69 7.42
C LEU A 330 -17.33 -5.28 8.33
N SER A 331 -17.72 -6.26 9.13
CA SER A 331 -16.79 -7.01 9.96
C SER A 331 -16.02 -8.05 9.12
N LEU A 332 -14.70 -8.13 9.30
CA LEU A 332 -13.89 -9.24 8.79
C LEU A 332 -13.76 -10.40 9.79
N LYS A 333 -14.28 -10.22 11.00
CA LYS A 333 -14.22 -11.25 12.06
C LYS A 333 -15.53 -12.00 12.22
N VAL A 334 -16.66 -11.32 12.04
CA VAL A 334 -18.02 -11.86 12.15
C VAL A 334 -18.63 -11.95 10.76
N ASP A 335 -18.90 -13.17 10.32
CA ASP A 335 -19.44 -13.40 8.98
C ASP A 335 -20.78 -12.70 8.75
N GLY A 336 -20.83 -11.85 7.71
CA GLY A 336 -21.97 -11.00 7.37
C GLY A 336 -22.31 -9.94 8.41
N GLY A 337 -21.42 -9.72 9.39
CA GLY A 337 -21.59 -8.66 10.39
C GLY A 337 -21.45 -7.28 9.75
N ARG A 338 -22.37 -6.35 10.07
CA ARG A 338 -22.39 -4.98 9.56
C ARG A 338 -22.49 -4.00 10.73
N PHE A 339 -21.64 -2.97 10.69
CA PHE A 339 -21.68 -1.89 11.67
C PHE A 339 -22.64 -0.79 11.22
N THR A 340 -23.40 -0.24 12.17
CA THR A 340 -24.37 0.82 11.88
C THR A 340 -23.72 2.17 11.55
N ARG A 341 -22.48 2.37 12.00
CA ARG A 341 -21.62 3.51 11.69
C ARG A 341 -20.17 3.08 11.84
N MET A 342 -19.25 3.87 11.30
CA MET A 342 -17.82 3.70 11.52
C MET A 342 -17.16 5.06 11.73
N HIS A 343 -16.77 5.35 12.95
CA HIS A 343 -15.98 6.53 13.31
C HIS A 343 -14.66 6.03 13.87
N THR A 344 -13.57 6.36 13.18
CA THR A 344 -12.24 5.86 13.57
C THR A 344 -11.26 7.02 13.69
N ALA A 345 -10.67 7.19 14.85
CA ALA A 345 -9.47 7.99 15.03
C ALA A 345 -8.25 7.12 14.76
N TYR A 346 -7.34 7.61 13.95
CA TYR A 346 -6.08 6.98 13.57
C TYR A 346 -4.89 7.78 14.08
N TRP A 347 -3.83 7.10 14.46
CA TRP A 347 -2.52 7.70 14.69
C TRP A 347 -1.40 6.78 14.21
N SER A 348 -0.28 7.35 13.81
CA SER A 348 0.96 6.59 13.57
C SER A 348 2.20 7.41 13.88
N VAL A 349 3.25 6.68 14.22
CA VAL A 349 4.62 7.18 14.36
C VAL A 349 5.50 6.29 13.49
N GLU A 350 6.21 6.89 12.54
CA GLU A 350 7.08 6.21 11.59
C GLU A 350 8.49 6.76 11.71
N TYR A 351 9.46 5.88 11.78
CA TYR A 351 10.88 6.22 11.81
C TYR A 351 11.60 5.49 10.69
N VAL A 352 12.43 6.22 9.92
CA VAL A 352 13.27 5.66 8.86
C VAL A 352 14.68 6.21 8.99
N ARG A 353 15.67 5.32 8.95
CA ARG A 353 17.08 5.69 8.89
C ARG A 353 17.78 4.98 7.75
N HIS A 354 18.46 5.73 6.91
CA HIS A 354 19.29 5.21 5.84
C HIS A 354 20.73 4.98 6.32
N PHE A 355 21.35 3.91 5.84
CA PHE A 355 22.76 3.59 6.01
C PHE A 355 23.39 3.50 4.62
N GLY A 356 24.01 4.59 4.17
CA GLY A 356 24.40 4.76 2.78
C GLY A 356 23.19 4.86 1.84
N ARG A 357 23.34 4.44 0.60
CA ARG A 357 22.27 4.46 -0.41
C ARG A 357 21.42 3.21 -0.40
N ASP A 358 22.02 2.08 -0.04
CA ASP A 358 21.46 0.75 -0.33
C ASP A 358 20.73 0.14 0.87
N TYR A 359 20.88 0.69 2.07
CA TYR A 359 20.32 0.09 3.28
C TYR A 359 19.45 1.09 4.05
N ALA A 360 18.34 0.59 4.60
CA ALA A 360 17.50 1.37 5.50
C ALA A 360 16.94 0.51 6.62
N PHE A 361 16.80 1.10 7.80
CA PHE A 361 16.03 0.58 8.91
C PHE A 361 14.77 1.41 9.05
N GLY A 362 13.63 0.76 9.27
CA GLY A 362 12.36 1.38 9.53
C GLY A 362 11.69 0.81 10.77
N ALA A 363 10.93 1.65 11.46
CA ALA A 363 10.04 1.24 12.54
C ALA A 363 8.73 2.01 12.45
N LYS A 364 7.62 1.35 12.72
CA LYS A 364 6.29 1.96 12.74
C LYS A 364 5.49 1.46 13.94
N ALA A 365 4.81 2.39 14.59
CA ALA A 365 3.71 2.10 15.49
C ALA A 365 2.48 2.84 15.00
N ASN A 366 1.33 2.20 15.01
CA ASN A 366 0.07 2.84 14.67
C ASN A 366 -1.09 2.26 15.46
N GLY A 367 -2.16 3.02 15.59
CA GLY A 367 -3.35 2.58 16.28
C GLY A 367 -4.62 3.20 15.73
N PHE A 368 -5.71 2.53 16.05
CA PHE A 368 -7.08 2.93 15.74
C PHE A 368 -7.91 2.94 17.02
N VAL A 369 -8.73 3.95 17.17
CA VAL A 369 -9.78 4.01 18.19
C VAL A 369 -11.10 4.15 17.45
N THR A 370 -11.94 3.11 17.50
CA THR A 370 -13.12 3.00 16.64
C THR A 370 -14.39 2.94 17.47
N ASP A 371 -15.37 3.79 17.16
CA ASP A 371 -16.77 3.68 17.56
C ASP A 371 -17.58 3.19 16.36
N ALA A 372 -18.02 1.94 16.41
CA ALA A 372 -18.76 1.28 15.34
C ALA A 372 -20.29 1.21 15.59
N GLY A 373 -20.77 1.84 16.66
CA GLY A 373 -22.19 1.89 17.02
C GLY A 373 -22.71 0.51 17.45
N ARG A 374 -23.43 -0.19 16.57
CA ARG A 374 -23.95 -1.55 16.77
C ARG A 374 -23.49 -2.47 15.66
N LEU A 375 -23.21 -3.71 16.01
CA LEU A 375 -22.97 -4.80 15.08
C LEU A 375 -24.32 -5.50 14.79
N LEU A 376 -24.76 -5.46 13.54
CA LEU A 376 -25.92 -6.17 13.04
C LEU A 376 -25.46 -7.55 12.54
N LEU A 377 -26.09 -8.61 13.00
CA LEU A 377 -25.79 -9.99 12.63
C LEU A 377 -26.72 -10.49 11.51
N LYS A 378 -26.33 -11.55 10.81
CA LYS A 378 -27.14 -12.15 9.73
C LYS A 378 -28.51 -12.63 10.19
N ASN A 379 -28.64 -13.05 11.46
CA ASN A 379 -29.92 -13.51 12.06
C ASN A 379 -30.86 -12.38 12.46
N GLY A 380 -30.50 -11.12 12.18
CA GLY A 380 -31.29 -9.93 12.53
C GLY A 380 -31.04 -9.40 13.95
N GLU A 381 -30.24 -10.08 14.76
CA GLU A 381 -29.86 -9.59 16.08
C GLU A 381 -28.85 -8.44 15.96
N SER A 382 -28.73 -7.67 17.02
CA SER A 382 -27.74 -6.59 17.08
C SER A 382 -27.07 -6.50 18.45
N GLU A 383 -25.76 -6.36 18.42
CA GLU A 383 -24.93 -6.21 19.62
C GLU A 383 -24.33 -4.79 19.69
N PRO A 384 -24.12 -4.21 20.89
CA PRO A 384 -23.36 -2.99 21.03
C PRO A 384 -21.93 -3.21 20.52
N ALA A 385 -21.49 -2.42 19.56
CA ALA A 385 -20.08 -2.35 19.16
C ALA A 385 -19.42 -1.21 19.97
N ALA A 386 -19.06 -1.51 21.21
CA ALA A 386 -18.41 -0.55 22.10
C ALA A 386 -17.11 0.00 21.49
N LEU A 387 -16.63 1.09 22.03
CA LEU A 387 -15.34 1.68 21.63
C LEU A 387 -14.23 0.62 21.66
N ARG A 388 -13.52 0.47 20.54
CA ARG A 388 -12.48 -0.54 20.36
C ARG A 388 -11.14 0.10 20.06
N HIS A 389 -10.11 -0.55 20.53
CA HIS A 389 -8.74 -0.16 20.30
C HIS A 389 -8.05 -1.24 19.45
N ALA A 390 -7.26 -0.80 18.50
CA ALA A 390 -6.37 -1.66 17.75
C ALA A 390 -5.01 -1.00 17.69
N PHE A 391 -3.98 -1.81 17.82
CA PHE A 391 -2.60 -1.36 17.85
C PHE A 391 -1.76 -2.26 16.96
N SER A 392 -0.79 -1.67 16.28
CA SER A 392 0.20 -2.41 15.51
C SER A 392 1.56 -1.81 15.69
N PHE A 393 2.59 -2.64 15.67
CA PHE A 393 3.96 -2.18 15.52
C PHE A 393 4.70 -3.06 14.51
N GLY A 394 5.75 -2.50 13.91
CA GLY A 394 6.60 -3.25 12.99
C GLY A 394 7.99 -2.66 12.93
N VAL A 395 8.95 -3.53 12.59
CA VAL A 395 10.33 -3.18 12.29
C VAL A 395 10.72 -3.77 10.94
N PHE A 396 11.55 -3.05 10.21
CA PHE A 396 11.83 -3.30 8.81
C PHE A 396 13.32 -3.07 8.52
N LEU A 397 13.93 -3.99 7.76
CA LEU A 397 15.28 -3.85 7.23
C LEU A 397 15.21 -3.97 5.72
N ARG A 398 15.62 -2.93 5.01
CA ARG A 398 15.72 -2.90 3.55
C ARG A 398 17.17 -2.97 3.12
N ALA A 399 17.46 -3.79 2.09
CA ALA A 399 18.71 -3.79 1.37
C ALA A 399 18.42 -3.73 -0.14
N GLN A 400 19.02 -2.76 -0.86
CA GLN A 400 18.84 -2.56 -2.29
C GLN A 400 20.19 -2.33 -3.00
N PRO A 401 21.16 -3.25 -2.85
CA PRO A 401 22.44 -3.13 -3.54
C PRO A 401 22.28 -3.35 -5.04
N ARG A 402 23.06 -2.60 -5.81
CA ARG A 402 23.19 -2.70 -7.26
C ARG A 402 24.61 -3.06 -7.64
N PHE A 403 24.76 -4.09 -8.47
CA PHE A 403 26.06 -4.59 -8.95
C PHE A 403 26.16 -4.46 -10.45
N LEU A 404 27.17 -3.71 -10.94
CA LEU A 404 27.47 -3.65 -12.36
C LEU A 404 28.04 -4.99 -12.83
N LEU A 405 27.38 -5.67 -13.74
CA LEU A 405 27.82 -6.95 -14.31
C LEU A 405 28.59 -6.75 -15.62
N LYS A 406 28.06 -5.90 -16.53
CA LYS A 406 28.67 -5.74 -17.85
C LYS A 406 28.32 -4.38 -18.48
N ARG A 407 29.27 -3.83 -19.22
CA ARG A 407 29.07 -2.73 -20.14
C ARG A 407 29.19 -3.25 -21.57
N PHE A 408 28.19 -2.99 -22.39
CA PHE A 408 28.19 -3.35 -23.80
C PHE A 408 28.75 -2.20 -24.63
N LYS A 409 29.42 -2.51 -25.72
CA LYS A 409 29.96 -1.51 -26.67
C LYS A 409 28.88 -0.88 -27.53
#